data_2cf50953dab706ea1dbd008133d0715e
#
_entry.id   2cf50953dab706ea1dbd008133d0715e
#
_cell.length_a   1.000
_cell.length_b   1.000
_cell.length_c   1.000
_cell.angle_alpha   90.00
_cell.angle_beta   90.00
_cell.angle_gamma   90.00
#
_symmetry.space_group_name_H-M   'P 1'
#
loop_
_entity.id
_entity.type
_entity.pdbx_description
1 polymer ?
#
loop_
_entity_poly.entity_id
_entity_poly.type
_entity_poly.pdbx_seq_one_letter_code
_entity_poly.pdbx_strand_id
1 'polypeptide(L)' 'LNEDIESTETPKFPYSGKFLIKKGVSKGEKMGLILSELEKAWIKNNYQLSEERVQAIIKRSTS' A
#
# COMPACT_ATOMS: atom_id res chain seq x y z
N LEU A 1 0.18 -9.60 -23.73
CA LEU A 1 -0.30 -9.20 -23.42
C LEU A 1 -1.15 -9.10 -22.86
N ASN A 2 -1.29 -9.17 -22.80
CA ASN A 2 -2.04 -8.92 -22.34
C ASN A 2 -2.65 -8.52 -21.68
N GLU A 3 -2.76 -8.36 -21.42
CA GLU A 3 -3.32 -8.00 -20.76
C GLU A 3 -4.07 -7.26 -20.61
N ASP A 4 -4.42 -6.83 -20.74
CA ASP A 4 -5.13 -5.94 -20.75
C ASP A 4 -6.36 -6.00 -20.64
N ILE A 5 -6.85 -6.41 -20.69
CA ILE A 5 -8.00 -6.61 -20.60
C ILE A 5 -8.71 -6.30 -19.45
N GLU A 6 -8.26 -6.33 -18.51
CA GLU A 6 -8.84 -6.08 -17.40
C GLU A 6 -9.22 -4.79 -17.13
N SER A 7 -9.41 -4.05 -17.95
CA SER A 7 -9.80 -2.69 -17.77
C SER A 7 -11.00 -2.54 -16.89
N THR A 8 -11.77 -3.55 -16.73
CA THR A 8 -12.91 -3.42 -15.84
C THR A 8 -12.57 -3.84 -14.44
N GLU A 9 -11.31 -4.17 -14.22
CA GLU A 9 -10.92 -4.59 -12.92
C GLU A 9 -10.60 -3.45 -12.00
N THR A 10 -10.44 -3.72 -10.73
CA THR A 10 -10.02 -2.71 -9.80
C THR A 10 -8.59 -2.31 -10.09
N PRO A 11 -8.20 -1.09 -9.74
CA PRO A 11 -6.84 -0.66 -9.94
C PRO A 11 -5.88 -1.53 -9.15
N LYS A 12 -4.68 -1.65 -9.62
CA LYS A 12 -3.69 -2.42 -8.92
C LYS A 12 -3.18 -1.64 -7.71
N PHE A 13 -2.93 -2.36 -6.63
CA PHE A 13 -2.41 -1.76 -5.42
C PHE A 13 -1.03 -1.18 -5.74
N PRO A 14 -0.87 0.14 -5.61
CA PRO A 14 0.36 0.80 -6.04
C PRO A 14 1.52 0.72 -5.05
N TYR A 15 1.26 0.22 -3.87
CA TYR A 15 2.31 0.19 -2.85
C TYR A 15 2.93 -1.18 -2.74
N SER A 16 4.21 -1.22 -2.44
CA SER A 16 4.92 -2.49 -2.35
C SER A 16 5.98 -2.39 -1.28
N GLY A 17 6.70 -3.50 -1.07
CA GLY A 17 7.77 -3.50 -0.10
C GLY A 17 8.83 -2.48 -0.43
N LYS A 18 9.14 -2.32 -1.71
CA LYS A 18 10.13 -1.33 -2.12
C LYS A 18 9.71 0.06 -1.70
N PHE A 19 8.42 0.36 -1.85
CA PHE A 19 7.91 1.66 -1.47
C PHE A 19 8.13 1.89 0.01
N LEU A 20 7.85 0.89 0.82
CA LEU A 20 8.01 1.00 2.27
C LEU A 20 9.48 1.15 2.66
N ILE A 21 10.34 0.46 1.97
CA ILE A 21 11.77 0.58 2.25
C ILE A 21 12.22 2.01 2.01
N LYS A 22 11.72 2.62 0.97
CA LYS A 22 12.02 4.01 0.69
C LYS A 22 11.52 4.93 1.79
N LYS A 23 10.46 4.53 2.44
CA LYS A 23 9.89 5.32 3.53
C LYS A 23 10.57 5.03 4.87
N GLY A 24 11.54 4.14 4.89
CA GLY A 24 12.26 3.83 6.10
C GLY A 24 11.77 2.61 6.84
N VAL A 25 10.96 1.80 6.21
CA VAL A 25 10.44 0.60 6.84
C VAL A 25 11.41 -0.55 6.59
N SER A 26 11.76 -1.27 7.63
CA SER A 26 12.65 -2.40 7.49
C SER A 26 11.90 -3.59 6.94
N LYS A 27 12.65 -4.45 6.27
CA LYS A 27 12.07 -5.68 5.78
C LYS A 27 11.74 -6.56 6.97
N GLY A 28 10.64 -7.25 6.90
CA GLY A 28 10.28 -8.15 7.98
C GLY A 28 8.78 -8.27 8.11
N GLU A 29 8.37 -8.80 9.26
CA GLU A 29 6.95 -9.00 9.51
C GLU A 29 6.17 -7.71 9.49
N LYS A 30 6.79 -6.66 9.99
CA LYS A 30 6.10 -5.37 10.04
C LYS A 30 5.77 -4.89 8.64
N MET A 31 6.64 -5.15 7.69
CA MET A 31 6.38 -4.72 6.32
C MET A 31 5.09 -5.33 5.80
N GLY A 32 4.88 -6.60 6.05
CA GLY A 32 3.66 -7.26 5.63
C GLY A 32 2.44 -6.66 6.30
N LEU A 33 2.56 -6.37 7.59
CA LEU A 33 1.46 -5.76 8.31
C LEU A 33 1.12 -4.38 7.76
N ILE A 34 2.15 -3.60 7.49
CA ILE A 34 1.94 -2.26 6.96
C ILE A 34 1.29 -2.33 5.59
N LEU A 35 1.76 -3.22 4.74
CA LEU A 35 1.17 -3.38 3.43
C LEU A 35 -0.30 -3.78 3.54
N SER A 36 -0.61 -4.66 4.46
CA SER A 36 -1.98 -5.08 4.66
C SER A 36 -2.84 -3.90 5.10
N GLU A 37 -2.32 -3.08 6.00
CA GLU A 37 -3.05 -1.91 6.46
C GLU A 37 -3.27 -0.93 5.32
N LEU A 38 -2.24 -0.72 4.53
CA LEU A 38 -2.35 0.18 3.40
C LEU A 38 -3.37 -0.32 2.39
N GLU A 39 -3.37 -1.60 2.15
CA GLU A 39 -4.30 -2.18 1.20
C GLU A 39 -5.73 -2.00 1.69
N LYS A 40 -5.97 -2.26 2.96
CA LYS A 40 -7.31 -2.11 3.50
C LYS A 40 -7.78 -0.67 3.40
N ALA A 41 -6.92 0.26 3.77
CA ALA A 41 -7.28 1.66 3.69
C ALA A 41 -7.50 2.09 2.25
N TRP A 42 -6.68 1.55 1.36
CA TRP A 42 -6.77 1.87 -0.06
C TRP A 42 -8.12 1.42 -0.60
N ILE A 43 -8.53 0.22 -0.29
CA ILE A 43 -9.81 -0.30 -0.76
C ILE A 43 -10.96 0.48 -0.14
N LYS A 44 -10.85 0.75 1.15
CA LYS A 44 -11.89 1.49 1.85
C LYS A 44 -12.06 2.88 1.28
N ASN A 45 -10.95 3.45 0.80
CA ASN A 45 -10.97 4.81 0.28
C ASN A 45 -11.19 4.84 -1.21
N ASN A 46 -11.87 3.85 -1.72
CA ASN A 46 -12.21 3.80 -3.14
C ASN A 46 -10.96 3.73 -4.00
N TYR A 47 -10.00 2.93 -3.58
CA TYR A 47 -8.75 2.72 -4.30
C TYR A 47 -7.93 4.01 -4.42
N GLN A 48 -7.99 4.82 -3.39
CA GLN A 48 -7.21 6.06 -3.34
C GLN A 48 -6.66 6.22 -1.93
N LEU A 49 -5.42 6.68 -1.86
CA LEU A 49 -4.81 6.96 -0.57
C LEU A 49 -3.98 8.21 -0.70
N SER A 50 -4.18 9.14 0.22
CA SER A 50 -3.37 10.33 0.23
C SER A 50 -2.03 10.01 0.89
N GLU A 51 -1.04 10.81 0.56
CA GLU A 51 0.27 10.61 1.13
C GLU A 51 0.25 10.74 2.64
N GLU A 52 -0.55 11.65 3.13
CA GLU A 52 -0.68 11.84 4.57
C GLU A 52 -1.17 10.58 5.25
N ARG A 53 -2.16 9.95 4.64
CA ARG A 53 -2.71 8.73 5.20
C ARG A 53 -1.67 7.61 5.18
N VAL A 54 -0.94 7.51 4.08
CA VAL A 54 0.09 6.49 3.95
C VAL A 54 1.13 6.68 5.04
N GLN A 55 1.60 7.90 5.21
CA GLN A 55 2.60 8.17 6.23
C GLN A 55 2.08 7.91 7.63
N ALA A 56 0.82 8.24 7.86
CA ALA A 56 0.24 8.00 9.18
C ALA A 56 0.22 6.51 9.49
N ILE A 57 -0.14 5.70 8.51
CA ILE A 57 -0.18 4.27 8.72
C ILE A 57 1.23 3.74 8.99
N ILE A 58 2.19 4.19 8.21
CA ILE A 58 3.57 3.76 8.39
C ILE A 58 4.08 4.16 9.76
N LYS A 59 3.79 5.39 10.16
CA LYS A 59 4.24 5.89 11.44
C LYS A 59 3.65 5.09 12.58
N ARG A 60 2.37 4.79 12.50
CA ARG A 60 1.72 4.03 13.55
C ARG A 60 2.35 2.66 13.70
N SER A 61 2.73 2.06 12.60
CA SER A 61 3.27 0.72 12.62
C SER A 61 4.73 0.67 13.04
N THR A 62 5.46 1.76 12.84
CA THR A 62 6.87 1.76 13.16
C THR A 62 7.21 2.44 14.48
N SER A 63 6.27 3.12 15.08
CA SER A 63 6.55 3.74 16.40
C SER A 63 6.13 2.85 17.58
#